data_11667f38e21d790af4f977db84bd6f2d
#
_entry.id   11667f38e21d790af4f977db84bd6f2d
#
_cell.length_a   1.000
_cell.length_b   1.000
_cell.length_c   1.000
_cell.angle_alpha   90.00
_cell.angle_beta   90.00
_cell.angle_gamma   90.00
#
_symmetry.space_group_name_H-M   'P 1'
#
loop_
_entity.id
_entity.type
_entity.pdbx_description
1 polymer ?
#
loop_
_entity_poly.entity_id
_entity_poly.type
_entity_poly.pdbx_seq_one_letter_code
_entity_poly.pdbx_strand_id
1 'polypeptide(L)'
;MANTKSAKKKTKVIKKKTAINRVRIGKYKGAISQMEDIIKSGDKAKALKYFDTLQSQLMKVSKKGSIKRQTASRKISRISKKI
;
A
#
# COMPACT_ATOMS: atom_id res chain seq x y z
N MET A 1 -19.13 -18.60 31.57
CA MET A 1 -19.02 -18.22 30.17
C MET A 1 -17.71 -18.64 29.64
N ALA A 2 -17.80 -19.65 28.84
CA ALA A 2 -16.64 -20.40 28.40
C ALA A 2 -15.74 -19.69 27.40
N ASN A 3 -16.18 -18.58 26.86
CA ASN A 3 -15.55 -17.96 25.72
C ASN A 3 -14.60 -16.82 26.03
N THR A 4 -14.32 -16.58 27.29
CA THR A 4 -13.61 -15.37 27.70
C THR A 4 -12.15 -15.29 27.23
N LYS A 5 -11.36 -16.35 27.47
CA LYS A 5 -9.94 -16.34 27.09
C LYS A 5 -9.73 -16.44 25.59
N SER A 6 -10.46 -17.33 24.90
CA SER A 6 -10.39 -17.48 23.44
C SER A 6 -10.86 -16.23 22.70
N ALA A 7 -11.97 -15.64 23.14
CA ALA A 7 -12.52 -14.44 22.52
C ALA A 7 -11.57 -13.26 22.65
N LYS A 8 -10.97 -13.07 23.83
CA LYS A 8 -9.98 -12.01 24.06
C LYS A 8 -8.75 -12.19 23.17
N LYS A 9 -8.26 -13.42 23.04
CA LYS A 9 -7.11 -13.73 22.19
C LYS A 9 -7.41 -13.44 20.72
N LYS A 10 -8.57 -13.85 20.21
CA LYS A 10 -9.00 -13.54 18.84
C LYS A 10 -9.12 -12.05 18.61
N THR A 11 -9.68 -11.31 19.54
CA THR A 11 -9.82 -9.85 19.45
C THR A 11 -8.47 -9.17 19.37
N LYS A 12 -7.50 -9.58 20.17
CA LYS A 12 -6.13 -9.04 20.14
C LYS A 12 -5.47 -9.32 18.77
N VAL A 13 -5.61 -10.53 18.24
CA VAL A 13 -5.04 -10.90 16.93
C VAL A 13 -5.66 -10.05 15.80
N ILE A 14 -6.98 -9.86 15.80
CA ILE A 14 -7.68 -9.05 14.82
C ILE A 14 -7.21 -7.60 14.87
N LYS A 15 -7.11 -7.01 16.05
CA LYS A 15 -6.62 -5.64 16.24
C LYS A 15 -5.20 -5.48 15.72
N LYS A 16 -4.32 -6.44 16.01
CA LYS A 16 -2.93 -6.43 15.54
C LYS A 16 -2.86 -6.48 14.01
N LYS A 17 -3.62 -7.37 13.38
CA LYS A 17 -3.69 -7.47 11.92
C LYS A 17 -4.23 -6.18 11.30
N THR A 18 -5.26 -5.58 11.87
CA THR A 18 -5.83 -4.32 11.41
C THR A 18 -4.81 -3.19 11.48
N ALA A 19 -4.05 -3.09 12.58
CA ALA A 19 -3.02 -2.08 12.73
C ALA A 19 -1.92 -2.24 11.67
N ILE A 20 -1.46 -3.47 11.41
CA ILE A 20 -0.46 -3.76 10.37
C ILE A 20 -0.99 -3.38 9.00
N ASN A 21 -2.24 -3.71 8.67
CA ASN A 21 -2.86 -3.35 7.40
C ASN A 21 -2.98 -1.83 7.23
N ARG A 22 -3.34 -1.11 8.27
CA ARG A 22 -3.38 0.36 8.23
C ARG A 22 -2.03 0.97 7.91
N VAL A 23 -0.95 0.46 8.52
CA VAL A 23 0.42 0.91 8.25
C VAL A 23 0.79 0.64 6.80
N ARG A 24 0.50 -0.55 6.28
CA ARG A 24 0.77 -0.90 4.88
C ARG A 24 0.01 -0.02 3.90
N ILE A 25 -1.27 0.20 4.15
CA ILE A 25 -2.12 1.07 3.33
C ILE A 25 -1.61 2.50 3.37
N GLY A 26 -1.23 3.00 4.55
CA GLY A 26 -0.64 4.33 4.70
C GLY A 26 0.64 4.50 3.91
N LYS A 27 1.52 3.49 3.93
CA LYS A 27 2.77 3.51 3.17
C LYS A 27 2.53 3.59 1.66
N TYR A 28 1.62 2.78 1.11
CA TYR A 28 1.39 2.82 -0.32
C TYR A 28 0.68 4.12 -0.76
N LYS A 29 -0.23 4.64 0.04
CA LYS A 29 -0.88 5.93 -0.23
C LYS A 29 0.13 7.07 -0.20
N GLY A 30 1.05 7.06 0.76
CA GLY A 30 2.15 8.02 0.85
C GLY A 30 3.06 7.93 -0.36
N ALA A 31 3.39 6.73 -0.82
CA ALA A 31 4.21 6.52 -2.01
C ALA A 31 3.54 7.08 -3.27
N ILE A 32 2.24 6.86 -3.43
CA ILE A 32 1.47 7.41 -4.56
C ILE A 32 1.48 8.94 -4.51
N SER A 33 1.26 9.53 -3.34
CA SER A 33 1.28 10.98 -3.16
C SER A 33 2.63 11.57 -3.52
N GLN A 34 3.72 10.97 -3.07
CA GLN A 34 5.08 11.39 -3.45
C GLN A 34 5.32 11.29 -4.94
N MET A 35 4.84 10.22 -5.57
CA MET A 35 4.98 10.03 -7.01
C MET A 35 4.24 11.14 -7.78
N GLU A 36 3.04 11.48 -7.35
CA GLU A 36 2.27 12.57 -7.95
C GLU A 36 2.97 13.91 -7.82
N ASP A 37 3.56 14.19 -6.66
CA ASP A 37 4.34 15.42 -6.43
C ASP A 37 5.56 15.48 -7.36
N ILE A 38 6.25 14.37 -7.55
CA ILE A 38 7.40 14.28 -8.46
C ILE A 38 6.97 14.53 -9.89
N ILE A 39 5.84 13.97 -10.31
CA ILE A 39 5.28 14.19 -11.64
C ILE A 39 4.93 15.67 -11.84
N LYS A 40 4.32 16.30 -10.85
CA LYS A 40 3.99 17.73 -10.89
C LYS A 40 5.22 18.62 -10.96
N SER A 41 6.33 18.19 -10.37
CA SER A 41 7.59 18.95 -10.42
C SER A 41 8.25 18.92 -11.80
N GLY A 42 7.82 18.00 -12.67
CA GLY A 42 8.34 17.91 -14.03
C GLY A 42 9.68 17.18 -14.16
N ASP A 43 10.20 16.60 -13.10
CA ASP A 43 11.46 15.84 -13.13
C ASP A 43 11.21 14.39 -13.57
N LYS A 44 11.28 14.16 -14.86
CA LYS A 44 11.01 12.87 -15.48
C LYS A 44 11.98 11.78 -15.04
N ALA A 45 13.26 12.09 -14.90
CA ALA A 45 14.26 11.13 -14.48
C ALA A 45 14.00 10.65 -13.04
N LYS A 46 13.68 11.57 -12.15
CA LYS A 46 13.34 11.28 -10.76
C LYS A 46 12.03 10.48 -10.68
N ALA A 47 11.05 10.83 -11.52
CA ALA A 47 9.77 10.12 -11.61
C ALA A 47 9.97 8.66 -12.02
N LEU A 48 10.82 8.39 -13.00
CA LEU A 48 11.11 7.03 -13.45
C LEU A 48 11.79 6.21 -12.35
N LYS A 49 12.76 6.78 -11.65
CA LYS A 49 13.43 6.10 -10.53
C LYS A 49 12.44 5.77 -9.41
N TYR A 50 11.63 6.72 -9.04
CA TYR A 50 10.65 6.53 -7.97
C TYR A 50 9.55 5.55 -8.37
N PHE A 51 9.22 5.50 -9.66
CA PHE A 51 8.21 4.59 -10.19
C PHE A 51 8.56 3.13 -9.93
N ASP A 52 9.82 2.76 -10.09
CA ASP A 52 10.28 1.40 -9.77
C ASP A 52 10.07 1.07 -8.29
N THR A 53 10.40 2.00 -7.40
CA THR A 53 10.17 1.85 -5.96
C THR A 53 8.67 1.72 -5.66
N LEU A 54 7.85 2.55 -6.29
CA LEU A 54 6.40 2.53 -6.14
C LEU A 54 5.80 1.18 -6.57
N GLN A 55 6.20 0.66 -7.72
CA GLN A 55 5.76 -0.65 -8.18
C GLN A 55 6.09 -1.75 -7.18
N SER A 56 7.31 -1.75 -6.67
CA SER A 56 7.77 -2.70 -5.68
C SER A 56 6.92 -2.65 -4.42
N GLN A 57 6.64 -1.46 -3.91
CA GLN A 57 5.83 -1.27 -2.71
C GLN A 57 4.38 -1.70 -2.92
N LEU A 58 3.77 -1.33 -4.03
CA LEU A 58 2.40 -1.72 -4.36
C LEU A 58 2.26 -3.23 -4.52
N MET A 59 3.23 -3.88 -5.14
CA MET A 59 3.23 -5.32 -5.29
C MET A 59 3.39 -6.04 -3.95
N LYS A 60 4.24 -5.55 -3.06
CA LYS A 60 4.39 -6.09 -1.70
C LYS A 60 3.10 -5.99 -0.91
N VAL A 61 2.43 -4.84 -0.96
CA VAL A 61 1.16 -4.62 -0.26
C VAL A 61 0.07 -5.52 -0.83
N SER A 62 0.02 -5.68 -2.13
CA SER A 62 -0.90 -6.58 -2.82
C SER A 62 -0.66 -8.04 -2.44
N LYS A 63 0.60 -8.48 -2.43
CA LYS A 63 0.99 -9.83 -2.03
C LYS A 63 0.59 -10.15 -0.60
N LYS A 64 0.64 -9.18 0.29
CA LYS A 64 0.21 -9.33 1.69
C LYS A 64 -1.30 -9.28 1.87
N GLY A 65 -2.06 -9.02 0.82
CA GLY A 65 -3.52 -9.00 0.84
C GLY A 65 -4.14 -7.72 1.36
N SER A 66 -3.36 -6.67 1.60
CA SER A 66 -3.88 -5.37 2.09
C SER A 66 -4.64 -4.61 1.01
N ILE A 67 -4.31 -4.82 -0.26
CA ILE A 67 -5.06 -4.33 -1.41
C ILE A 67 -5.19 -5.45 -2.44
N LYS A 68 -6.20 -5.36 -3.29
CA LYS A 68 -6.38 -6.32 -4.38
C LYS A 68 -5.32 -6.10 -5.45
N ARG A 69 -4.81 -7.18 -6.03
CA ARG A 69 -3.83 -7.14 -7.11
C ARG A 69 -4.30 -6.29 -8.29
N GLN A 70 -5.58 -6.36 -8.62
CA GLN A 70 -6.19 -5.55 -9.67
C GLN A 70 -6.10 -4.06 -9.36
N THR A 71 -6.34 -3.68 -8.10
CA THR A 71 -6.24 -2.28 -7.66
C THR A 71 -4.80 -1.77 -7.81
N ALA A 72 -3.82 -2.56 -7.38
CA ALA A 72 -2.41 -2.21 -7.52
C ALA A 72 -2.03 -2.04 -9.00
N SER A 73 -2.43 -2.96 -9.86
CA SER A 73 -2.16 -2.90 -11.30
C SER A 73 -2.77 -1.65 -11.95
N ARG A 74 -4.00 -1.30 -11.58
CA ARG A 74 -4.68 -0.11 -12.10
C ARG A 74 -3.94 1.17 -11.70
N LYS A 75 -3.52 1.26 -10.45
CA LYS A 75 -2.78 2.43 -9.95
C LYS A 75 -1.45 2.58 -10.65
N ILE A 76 -0.71 1.49 -10.82
CA ILE A 76 0.57 1.47 -11.55
C ILE A 76 0.35 1.93 -13.00
N SER A 77 -0.64 1.39 -13.68
CA SER A 77 -0.96 1.74 -15.06
C SER A 77 -1.32 3.22 -15.22
N ARG A 78 -2.15 3.76 -14.33
CA ARG A 78 -2.53 5.17 -14.34
C ARG A 78 -1.33 6.10 -14.15
N ILE A 79 -0.47 5.76 -13.20
CA ILE A 79 0.73 6.56 -12.91
C ILE A 79 1.71 6.49 -14.08
N SER A 80 1.89 5.31 -14.67
CA SER A 80 2.73 5.12 -15.84
C SER A 80 2.33 6.05 -16.99
N LYS A 81 1.04 6.24 -17.20
CA LYS A 81 0.54 7.15 -18.25
C LYS A 81 0.80 8.62 -17.96
N LYS A 82 0.97 9.00 -16.71
CA LYS A 82 1.24 10.38 -16.31
C LYS A 82 2.72 10.76 -16.44
N ILE A 83 3.59 9.79 -16.48
CA ILE A 83 5.03 10.02 -16.70
C ILE A 83 5.29 10.23 -18.18
#